data_a0845083b0cad8e427ff797432f23d0d
#
_entry.id   a0845083b0cad8e427ff797432f23d0d
#
_cell.length_a   1.000
_cell.length_b   1.000
_cell.length_c   1.000
_cell.angle_alpha   90.00
_cell.angle_beta   90.00
_cell.angle_gamma   90.00
#
_symmetry.space_group_name_H-M   'P 1'
#
loop_
_entity.id
_entity.type
_entity.pdbx_description
1 polymer ?
#
loop_
_entity_poly.entity_id
_entity_poly.type
_entity_poly.pdbx_seq_one_letter_code
_entity_poly.pdbx_strand_id
1 'polypeptide(L)'
;MNQSEMMAKIERGDGFIAALDQSGGSTPKALKGYGIEEGAWSNDEEMFDLIHQMRSRIITSPCFANGKVLGAILFERTMDGTVDGKPTPQALIDRGIVPFIKIDKGLEDDDNGVQLMKPIPGLDELLERAKSLGVFGTKERSVINAANASGIAVCVAQQFQLARQVLAAGLVPIVEPEVNIRSADRAESDDLLLTSILEELDEMPDGQRVMLKLSIPAEPGKFQPLIDHPKVLRVVALSGGFSREEACRELARNPGMIASFSRALLSDLRAQQSDSEFDSTLGQAIDEIYSASTAKVLA
;
A
#
# COMPACT_ATOMS: atom_id res chain seq x y z
N MET A 1 -5.94 3.05 19.54
CA MET A 1 -5.09 4.21 19.16
C MET A 1 -5.97 5.36 18.68
N ASN A 2 -5.66 6.59 19.08
CA ASN A 2 -6.27 7.80 18.49
C ASN A 2 -5.49 8.28 17.25
N GLN A 3 -6.00 9.28 16.53
CA GLN A 3 -5.37 9.82 15.31
C GLN A 3 -3.91 10.26 15.51
N SER A 4 -3.60 10.94 16.62
CA SER A 4 -2.23 11.42 16.90
C SER A 4 -1.26 10.27 17.16
N GLU A 5 -1.71 9.22 17.84
CA GLU A 5 -0.92 7.99 18.07
C GLU A 5 -0.68 7.24 16.77
N MET A 6 -1.69 7.15 15.89
CA MET A 6 -1.53 6.54 14.56
C MET A 6 -0.54 7.33 13.71
N MET A 7 -0.66 8.67 13.70
CA MET A 7 0.26 9.57 13.00
C MET A 7 1.71 9.35 13.45
N ALA A 8 1.95 9.39 14.76
CA ALA A 8 3.30 9.20 15.33
C ALA A 8 3.86 7.80 15.01
N LYS A 9 3.00 6.77 15.03
CA LYS A 9 3.38 5.41 14.69
C LYS A 9 3.82 5.28 13.22
N ILE A 10 3.06 5.86 12.30
CA ILE A 10 3.39 5.82 10.87
C ILE A 10 4.66 6.65 10.60
N GLU A 11 4.77 7.83 11.19
CA GLU A 11 5.90 8.74 10.98
C GLU A 11 7.23 8.15 11.46
N ARG A 12 7.24 7.53 12.65
CA ARG A 12 8.49 7.20 13.37
C ARG A 12 8.65 5.73 13.69
N GLY A 13 7.62 4.91 13.50
CA GLY A 13 7.67 3.50 13.86
C GLY A 13 8.68 2.72 13.03
N ASP A 14 9.34 1.77 13.67
CA ASP A 14 10.14 0.74 13.00
C ASP A 14 9.21 -0.38 12.52
N GLY A 15 9.19 -0.61 11.21
CA GLY A 15 8.31 -1.62 10.63
C GLY A 15 7.94 -1.35 9.18
N PHE A 16 6.81 -1.92 8.76
CA PHE A 16 6.32 -1.80 7.40
C PHE A 16 4.78 -1.76 7.35
N ILE A 17 4.21 -1.48 6.16
CA ILE A 17 2.77 -1.48 5.93
C ILE A 17 2.38 -2.71 5.11
N ALA A 18 1.49 -3.54 5.63
CA ALA A 18 0.95 -4.69 4.89
C ALA A 18 -0.08 -4.23 3.85
N ALA A 19 0.06 -4.63 2.59
CA ALA A 19 -0.92 -4.33 1.56
C ALA A 19 -1.87 -5.53 1.35
N LEU A 20 -3.05 -5.45 1.95
CA LEU A 20 -4.12 -6.47 1.91
C LEU A 20 -5.30 -5.99 1.04
N ASP A 21 -5.02 -5.15 0.04
CA ASP A 21 -6.00 -4.43 -0.76
C ASP A 21 -6.23 -4.99 -2.17
N GLN A 22 -5.87 -6.26 -2.41
CA GLN A 22 -6.15 -6.92 -3.68
C GLN A 22 -7.65 -6.81 -4.02
N SER A 23 -7.96 -6.35 -5.23
CA SER A 23 -9.33 -6.09 -5.67
C SER A 23 -9.48 -6.33 -7.17
N GLY A 24 -10.70 -6.46 -7.66
CA GLY A 24 -10.99 -6.71 -9.07
C GLY A 24 -10.19 -7.88 -9.60
N GLY A 25 -9.54 -7.73 -10.74
CA GLY A 25 -8.77 -8.79 -11.42
C GLY A 25 -7.54 -9.30 -10.65
N SER A 26 -7.12 -8.65 -9.57
CA SER A 26 -6.04 -9.15 -8.70
C SER A 26 -6.53 -10.14 -7.61
N THR A 27 -7.83 -10.16 -7.31
CA THR A 27 -8.41 -11.08 -6.31
C THR A 27 -8.29 -12.55 -6.72
N PRO A 28 -8.69 -12.98 -7.94
CA PRO A 28 -8.49 -14.36 -8.37
C PRO A 28 -7.03 -14.80 -8.32
N LYS A 29 -6.10 -13.92 -8.74
CA LYS A 29 -4.66 -14.21 -8.68
C LYS A 29 -4.15 -14.39 -7.26
N ALA A 30 -4.65 -13.59 -6.31
CA ALA A 30 -4.30 -13.72 -4.90
C ALA A 30 -4.83 -15.02 -4.31
N LEU A 31 -6.08 -15.39 -4.57
CA LEU A 31 -6.67 -16.65 -4.14
C LEU A 31 -5.94 -17.85 -4.73
N LYS A 32 -5.64 -17.83 -6.02
CA LYS A 32 -4.86 -18.88 -6.67
C LYS A 32 -3.46 -19.02 -6.05
N GLY A 33 -2.78 -17.91 -5.79
CA GLY A 33 -1.51 -17.89 -5.06
C GLY A 33 -1.62 -18.45 -3.65
N TYR A 34 -2.77 -18.29 -3.01
CA TYR A 34 -3.09 -18.84 -1.69
C TYR A 34 -3.51 -20.33 -1.74
N GLY A 35 -3.60 -20.92 -2.93
CA GLY A 35 -3.98 -22.34 -3.11
C GLY A 35 -5.48 -22.58 -3.18
N ILE A 36 -6.25 -21.56 -3.54
CA ILE A 36 -7.70 -21.65 -3.81
C ILE A 36 -7.90 -21.43 -5.31
N GLU A 37 -8.30 -22.48 -6.03
CA GLU A 37 -8.49 -22.45 -7.48
C GLU A 37 -9.82 -21.76 -7.87
N GLU A 38 -9.89 -21.25 -9.12
CA GLU A 38 -11.05 -20.51 -9.63
C GLU A 38 -12.37 -21.27 -9.58
N GLY A 39 -12.35 -22.61 -9.52
CA GLY A 39 -13.56 -23.43 -9.33
C GLY A 39 -14.11 -23.45 -7.90
N ALA A 40 -13.46 -22.79 -6.93
CA ALA A 40 -13.89 -22.74 -5.55
C ALA A 40 -14.99 -21.72 -5.26
N TRP A 41 -15.33 -20.85 -6.22
CA TRP A 41 -16.40 -19.86 -6.13
C TRP A 41 -17.21 -19.81 -7.43
N SER A 42 -18.49 -19.46 -7.33
CA SER A 42 -19.43 -19.40 -8.45
C SER A 42 -19.80 -17.95 -8.84
N ASN A 43 -19.52 -17.00 -7.97
CA ASN A 43 -19.85 -15.58 -8.13
C ASN A 43 -18.88 -14.69 -7.34
N ASP A 44 -18.96 -13.38 -7.57
CA ASP A 44 -18.10 -12.40 -6.92
C ASP A 44 -18.26 -12.37 -5.41
N GLU A 45 -19.46 -12.60 -4.87
CA GLU A 45 -19.72 -12.59 -3.43
C GLU A 45 -18.92 -13.69 -2.74
N GLU A 46 -19.02 -14.93 -3.23
CA GLU A 46 -18.25 -16.07 -2.73
C GLU A 46 -16.72 -15.84 -2.86
N MET A 47 -16.28 -15.26 -3.98
CA MET A 47 -14.87 -14.91 -4.17
C MET A 47 -14.40 -13.91 -3.11
N PHE A 48 -15.19 -12.88 -2.84
CA PHE A 48 -14.84 -11.87 -1.84
C PHE A 48 -14.91 -12.42 -0.42
N ASP A 49 -15.77 -13.38 -0.13
CA ASP A 49 -15.79 -14.07 1.17
C ASP A 49 -14.50 -14.88 1.38
N LEU A 50 -14.04 -15.59 0.36
CA LEU A 50 -12.79 -16.35 0.42
C LEU A 50 -11.57 -15.43 0.64
N ILE A 51 -11.48 -14.32 -0.06
CA ILE A 51 -10.38 -13.37 0.14
C ILE A 51 -10.47 -12.68 1.51
N HIS A 52 -11.67 -12.44 2.02
CA HIS A 52 -11.87 -11.91 3.37
C HIS A 52 -11.45 -12.93 4.44
N GLN A 53 -11.75 -14.22 4.26
CA GLN A 53 -11.28 -15.30 5.15
C GLN A 53 -9.75 -15.36 5.17
N MET A 54 -9.09 -15.30 4.00
CA MET A 54 -7.62 -15.23 3.91
C MET A 54 -7.06 -14.03 4.70
N ARG A 55 -7.64 -12.85 4.52
CA ARG A 55 -7.21 -11.63 5.23
C ARG A 55 -7.47 -11.71 6.72
N SER A 56 -8.61 -12.26 7.12
CA SER A 56 -8.93 -12.49 8.53
C SER A 56 -7.89 -13.39 9.19
N ARG A 57 -7.51 -14.49 8.54
CA ARG A 57 -6.47 -15.40 9.04
C ARG A 57 -5.11 -14.69 9.20
N ILE A 58 -4.75 -13.80 8.28
CA ILE A 58 -3.54 -12.98 8.38
C ILE A 58 -3.64 -12.03 9.59
N ILE A 59 -4.74 -11.29 9.69
CA ILE A 59 -4.94 -10.27 10.74
C ILE A 59 -4.97 -10.92 12.13
N THR A 60 -5.53 -12.12 12.25
CA THR A 60 -5.64 -12.83 13.54
C THR A 60 -4.39 -13.59 13.94
N SER A 61 -3.46 -13.80 13.01
CA SER A 61 -2.19 -14.46 13.31
C SER A 61 -1.39 -13.69 14.38
N PRO A 62 -0.87 -14.37 15.41
CA PRO A 62 -0.10 -13.72 16.47
C PRO A 62 1.13 -12.98 15.94
N CYS A 63 1.77 -13.47 14.88
CA CYS A 63 2.95 -12.83 14.30
C CYS A 63 2.61 -11.51 13.58
N PHE A 64 1.37 -11.30 13.15
CA PHE A 64 0.93 -10.05 12.53
C PHE A 64 0.82 -8.90 13.56
N ALA A 65 0.57 -9.20 14.83
CA ALA A 65 0.44 -8.24 15.92
C ALA A 65 1.73 -8.06 16.76
N ASN A 66 2.89 -8.47 16.25
CA ASN A 66 4.17 -8.47 16.98
C ASN A 66 4.90 -7.11 17.02
N GLY A 67 4.26 -6.04 16.55
CA GLY A 67 4.82 -4.69 16.52
C GLY A 67 5.61 -4.34 15.25
N LYS A 68 5.91 -5.30 14.37
CA LYS A 68 6.65 -5.09 13.11
C LYS A 68 5.78 -4.56 11.98
N VAL A 69 4.46 -4.82 12.04
CA VAL A 69 3.47 -4.29 11.10
C VAL A 69 2.90 -2.99 11.68
N LEU A 70 3.21 -1.86 11.03
CA LEU A 70 2.74 -0.54 11.46
C LEU A 70 1.32 -0.25 11.03
N GLY A 71 0.96 -0.68 9.82
CA GLY A 71 -0.34 -0.44 9.22
C GLY A 71 -0.73 -1.53 8.24
N ALA A 72 -2.01 -1.55 7.86
CA ALA A 72 -2.54 -2.43 6.84
C ALA A 72 -3.48 -1.67 5.90
N ILE A 73 -3.28 -1.84 4.58
CA ILE A 73 -4.16 -1.29 3.56
C ILE A 73 -5.24 -2.33 3.25
N LEU A 74 -6.49 -1.96 3.42
CA LEU A 74 -7.65 -2.81 3.21
C LEU A 74 -8.33 -2.51 1.87
N PHE A 75 -9.04 -3.49 1.33
CA PHE A 75 -10.06 -3.28 0.31
C PHE A 75 -11.40 -2.95 0.98
N GLU A 76 -12.28 -2.21 0.29
CA GLU A 76 -13.55 -1.68 0.82
C GLU A 76 -14.40 -2.77 1.50
N ARG A 77 -14.67 -3.90 0.84
CA ARG A 77 -15.44 -5.02 1.42
C ARG A 77 -14.79 -5.62 2.67
N THR A 78 -13.45 -5.59 2.75
CA THR A 78 -12.74 -6.04 3.94
C THR A 78 -12.87 -5.03 5.08
N MET A 79 -12.83 -3.74 4.78
CA MET A 79 -13.08 -2.68 5.75
C MET A 79 -14.49 -2.79 6.36
N ASP A 80 -15.49 -3.02 5.52
CA ASP A 80 -16.89 -3.16 5.91
C ASP A 80 -17.22 -4.51 6.60
N GLY A 81 -16.32 -5.47 6.50
CA GLY A 81 -16.42 -6.79 7.12
C GLY A 81 -16.03 -6.82 8.59
N THR A 82 -15.99 -8.03 9.16
CA THR A 82 -15.62 -8.25 10.56
C THR A 82 -14.49 -9.28 10.69
N VAL A 83 -13.63 -9.08 11.68
CA VAL A 83 -12.59 -10.01 12.09
C VAL A 83 -12.72 -10.23 13.60
N ASP A 84 -12.80 -11.48 14.05
CA ASP A 84 -13.06 -11.86 15.46
C ASP A 84 -14.29 -11.16 16.03
N GLY A 85 -15.36 -11.03 15.24
CA GLY A 85 -16.63 -10.40 15.65
C GLY A 85 -16.58 -8.87 15.84
N LYS A 86 -15.48 -8.22 15.43
CA LYS A 86 -15.33 -6.76 15.47
C LYS A 86 -15.21 -6.19 14.05
N PRO A 87 -15.62 -4.93 13.80
CA PRO A 87 -15.28 -4.26 12.53
C PRO A 87 -13.79 -4.41 12.22
N THR A 88 -13.45 -4.74 10.96
CA THR A 88 -12.06 -5.02 10.59
C THR A 88 -11.06 -3.89 10.96
N PRO A 89 -11.37 -2.59 10.76
CA PRO A 89 -10.49 -1.52 11.21
C PRO A 89 -10.25 -1.54 12.73
N GLN A 90 -11.31 -1.80 13.53
CA GLN A 90 -11.18 -1.89 14.98
C GLN A 90 -10.33 -3.10 15.41
N ALA A 91 -10.48 -4.24 14.73
CA ALA A 91 -9.66 -5.43 14.97
C ALA A 91 -8.16 -5.17 14.72
N LEU A 92 -7.82 -4.34 13.73
CA LEU A 92 -6.45 -3.88 13.47
C LEU A 92 -5.97 -2.92 14.56
N ILE A 93 -6.78 -1.92 14.92
CA ILE A 93 -6.46 -0.92 15.95
C ILE A 93 -6.17 -1.59 17.30
N ASP A 94 -6.97 -2.58 17.69
CA ASP A 94 -6.79 -3.36 18.93
C ASP A 94 -5.46 -4.14 18.92
N ARG A 95 -4.96 -4.49 17.74
CA ARG A 95 -3.66 -5.14 17.54
C ARG A 95 -2.50 -4.16 17.36
N GLY A 96 -2.78 -2.87 17.50
CA GLY A 96 -1.78 -1.83 17.34
C GLY A 96 -1.42 -1.53 15.88
N ILE A 97 -2.25 -1.90 14.91
CA ILE A 97 -2.01 -1.73 13.47
C ILE A 97 -2.90 -0.61 12.93
N VAL A 98 -2.32 0.31 12.18
CA VAL A 98 -3.02 1.48 11.63
C VAL A 98 -3.78 1.08 10.35
N PRO A 99 -5.11 1.24 10.30
CA PRO A 99 -5.90 0.87 9.12
C PRO A 99 -5.90 1.96 8.04
N PHE A 100 -5.69 1.55 6.79
CA PHE A 100 -5.87 2.35 5.59
C PHE A 100 -6.89 1.69 4.66
N ILE A 101 -7.50 2.47 3.76
CA ILE A 101 -8.44 1.98 2.76
C ILE A 101 -7.98 2.30 1.34
N LYS A 102 -8.01 1.32 0.44
CA LYS A 102 -7.85 1.54 -1.00
C LYS A 102 -9.11 2.16 -1.57
N ILE A 103 -8.98 3.33 -2.21
CA ILE A 103 -10.12 4.07 -2.77
C ILE A 103 -10.23 4.01 -4.30
N ASP A 104 -9.14 3.76 -5.03
CA ASP A 104 -9.20 3.69 -6.50
C ASP A 104 -10.11 2.55 -7.00
N LYS A 105 -10.77 2.79 -8.12
CA LYS A 105 -11.71 1.85 -8.77
C LYS A 105 -11.12 1.19 -10.02
N GLY A 106 -9.81 1.14 -10.13
CA GLY A 106 -9.06 0.61 -11.27
C GLY A 106 -8.48 1.69 -12.16
N LEU A 107 -7.89 1.27 -13.26
CA LEU A 107 -7.13 2.12 -14.17
C LEU A 107 -7.85 2.30 -15.50
N GLU A 108 -7.68 3.47 -16.11
CA GLU A 108 -7.99 3.72 -17.52
C GLU A 108 -6.97 3.00 -18.41
N ASP A 109 -7.23 3.02 -19.72
CA ASP A 109 -6.27 2.54 -20.71
C ASP A 109 -4.99 3.40 -20.70
N ASP A 110 -3.89 2.83 -21.19
CA ASP A 110 -2.63 3.57 -21.30
C ASP A 110 -2.76 4.72 -22.31
N ASP A 111 -2.45 5.93 -21.86
CA ASP A 111 -2.34 7.11 -22.69
C ASP A 111 -1.09 7.91 -22.29
N ASN A 112 -0.27 8.26 -23.27
CA ASN A 112 1.00 8.98 -23.04
C ASN A 112 1.94 8.28 -22.04
N GLY A 113 1.95 6.94 -22.02
CA GLY A 113 2.80 6.13 -21.17
C GLY A 113 2.36 6.08 -19.71
N VAL A 114 1.12 6.48 -19.39
CA VAL A 114 0.54 6.41 -18.06
C VAL A 114 -0.86 5.80 -18.09
N GLN A 115 -1.25 5.16 -17.01
CA GLN A 115 -2.63 4.75 -16.76
C GLN A 115 -3.17 5.53 -15.56
N LEU A 116 -4.07 6.45 -15.83
CA LEU A 116 -4.75 7.23 -14.82
C LEU A 116 -5.77 6.38 -14.04
N MET A 117 -6.18 6.85 -12.90
CA MET A 117 -7.28 6.22 -12.16
C MET A 117 -8.61 6.53 -12.84
N LYS A 118 -9.50 5.54 -12.85
CA LYS A 118 -10.91 5.73 -13.18
C LYS A 118 -11.58 6.66 -12.18
N PRO A 119 -12.67 7.35 -12.58
CA PRO A 119 -13.48 8.14 -11.66
C PRO A 119 -13.90 7.33 -10.43
N ILE A 120 -13.93 7.98 -9.28
CA ILE A 120 -14.32 7.36 -7.99
C ILE A 120 -15.67 7.94 -7.57
N PRO A 121 -16.79 7.39 -8.05
CA PRO A 121 -18.11 7.86 -7.63
C PRO A 121 -18.34 7.58 -6.14
N GLY A 122 -18.99 8.52 -5.44
CA GLY A 122 -19.30 8.38 -4.01
C GLY A 122 -18.04 8.43 -3.11
N LEU A 123 -16.99 9.16 -3.53
CA LEU A 123 -15.76 9.24 -2.74
C LEU A 123 -16.00 9.87 -1.37
N ASP A 124 -16.76 10.96 -1.29
CA ASP A 124 -17.01 11.66 -0.02
C ASP A 124 -17.73 10.74 0.98
N GLU A 125 -18.74 10.00 0.54
CA GLU A 125 -19.45 9.04 1.38
C GLU A 125 -18.53 7.88 1.84
N LEU A 126 -17.63 7.44 0.97
CA LEU A 126 -16.62 6.42 1.33
C LEU A 126 -15.65 6.95 2.38
N LEU A 127 -15.18 8.20 2.24
CA LEU A 127 -14.26 8.83 3.19
C LEU A 127 -14.92 9.04 4.56
N GLU A 128 -16.18 9.50 4.60
CA GLU A 128 -16.94 9.64 5.85
C GLU A 128 -17.15 8.29 6.55
N ARG A 129 -17.52 7.25 5.79
CA ARG A 129 -17.70 5.89 6.32
C ARG A 129 -16.39 5.34 6.86
N ALA A 130 -15.30 5.44 6.11
CA ALA A 130 -13.96 5.00 6.53
C ALA A 130 -13.55 5.69 7.84
N LYS A 131 -13.72 7.00 7.93
CA LYS A 131 -13.43 7.78 9.13
C LYS A 131 -14.27 7.33 10.32
N SER A 132 -15.56 7.06 10.13
CA SER A 132 -16.47 6.58 11.20
C SER A 132 -16.07 5.21 11.73
N LEU A 133 -15.42 4.38 10.92
CA LEU A 133 -14.87 3.06 11.29
C LEU A 133 -13.47 3.15 11.90
N GLY A 134 -12.89 4.34 12.05
CA GLY A 134 -11.56 4.55 12.64
C GLY A 134 -10.40 4.35 11.66
N VAL A 135 -10.65 4.34 10.36
CA VAL A 135 -9.60 4.32 9.34
C VAL A 135 -8.77 5.60 9.43
N PHE A 136 -7.45 5.47 9.32
CA PHE A 136 -6.49 6.57 9.42
C PHE A 136 -6.29 7.30 8.10
N GLY A 137 -6.28 6.57 7.00
CA GLY A 137 -5.96 7.15 5.71
C GLY A 137 -6.39 6.29 4.52
N THR A 138 -6.08 6.78 3.34
CA THR A 138 -6.42 6.13 2.06
C THR A 138 -5.19 5.65 1.31
N LYS A 139 -5.42 4.90 0.23
CA LYS A 139 -4.42 4.59 -0.79
C LYS A 139 -5.09 4.59 -2.17
N GLU A 140 -4.49 5.25 -3.12
CA GLU A 140 -4.91 5.34 -4.53
C GLU A 140 -3.73 5.08 -5.47
N ARG A 141 -3.96 4.31 -6.56
CA ARG A 141 -2.91 3.84 -7.45
C ARG A 141 -3.16 4.21 -8.91
N SER A 142 -2.15 4.78 -9.54
CA SER A 142 -1.98 4.91 -10.99
C SER A 142 -0.69 4.21 -11.44
N VAL A 143 -0.45 4.09 -12.75
CA VAL A 143 0.72 3.40 -13.31
C VAL A 143 1.42 4.27 -14.32
N ILE A 144 2.76 4.26 -14.27
CA ILE A 144 3.67 4.91 -15.21
C ILE A 144 4.41 3.81 -15.96
N ASN A 145 4.18 3.71 -17.27
CA ASN A 145 4.75 2.67 -18.14
C ASN A 145 5.91 3.17 -19.00
N ALA A 146 6.05 4.49 -19.17
CA ALA A 146 7.13 5.10 -19.96
C ALA A 146 7.52 6.47 -19.42
N ALA A 147 8.75 6.91 -19.71
CA ALA A 147 9.28 8.22 -19.36
C ALA A 147 8.69 9.32 -20.26
N ASN A 148 7.41 9.63 -20.06
CA ASN A 148 6.72 10.71 -20.74
C ASN A 148 6.43 11.84 -19.74
N ALA A 149 7.11 12.96 -19.86
CA ALA A 149 7.03 14.05 -18.89
C ALA A 149 5.60 14.59 -18.74
N SER A 150 4.85 14.77 -19.84
CA SER A 150 3.47 15.26 -19.78
C SER A 150 2.51 14.23 -19.19
N GLY A 151 2.66 12.95 -19.51
CA GLY A 151 1.87 11.87 -18.92
C GLY A 151 2.11 11.74 -17.43
N ILE A 152 3.37 11.76 -16.99
CA ILE A 152 3.74 11.67 -15.57
C ILE A 152 3.19 12.87 -14.79
N ALA A 153 3.33 14.10 -15.33
CA ALA A 153 2.78 15.29 -14.68
C ALA A 153 1.25 15.20 -14.50
N VAL A 154 0.51 14.77 -15.52
CA VAL A 154 -0.96 14.57 -15.44
C VAL A 154 -1.30 13.47 -14.41
N CYS A 155 -0.54 12.37 -14.40
CA CYS A 155 -0.72 11.28 -13.44
C CYS A 155 -0.54 11.75 -12.00
N VAL A 156 0.52 12.50 -11.70
CA VAL A 156 0.82 13.04 -10.37
C VAL A 156 -0.23 14.08 -9.97
N ALA A 157 -0.60 15.00 -10.87
CA ALA A 157 -1.62 16.00 -10.61
C ALA A 157 -2.98 15.38 -10.26
N GLN A 158 -3.42 14.31 -10.96
CA GLN A 158 -4.64 13.57 -10.62
C GLN A 158 -4.57 13.02 -9.20
N GLN A 159 -3.46 12.39 -8.83
CA GLN A 159 -3.28 11.81 -7.50
C GLN A 159 -3.30 12.88 -6.40
N PHE A 160 -2.61 14.01 -6.61
CA PHE A 160 -2.61 15.10 -5.63
C PHE A 160 -3.95 15.83 -5.54
N GLN A 161 -4.73 15.90 -6.63
CA GLN A 161 -6.11 16.39 -6.57
C GLN A 161 -6.96 15.52 -5.62
N LEU A 162 -6.88 14.18 -5.72
CA LEU A 162 -7.55 13.27 -4.80
C LEU A 162 -6.99 13.37 -3.37
N ALA A 163 -5.68 13.51 -3.23
CA ALA A 163 -5.04 13.68 -1.93
C ALA A 163 -5.57 14.92 -1.19
N ARG A 164 -5.81 16.04 -1.89
CA ARG A 164 -6.43 17.24 -1.30
C ARG A 164 -7.85 16.98 -0.78
N GLN A 165 -8.65 16.18 -1.50
CA GLN A 165 -10.01 15.79 -1.06
C GLN A 165 -9.95 14.87 0.18
N VAL A 166 -9.04 13.89 0.21
CA VAL A 166 -8.80 13.02 1.36
C VAL A 166 -8.36 13.81 2.59
N LEU A 167 -7.43 14.75 2.42
CA LEU A 167 -6.98 15.65 3.50
C LEU A 167 -8.11 16.53 4.03
N ALA A 168 -8.98 17.03 3.16
CA ALA A 168 -10.14 17.83 3.56
C ALA A 168 -11.14 17.01 4.39
N ALA A 169 -11.26 15.70 4.15
CA ALA A 169 -12.04 14.77 4.98
C ALA A 169 -11.36 14.44 6.32
N GLY A 170 -10.10 14.87 6.52
CA GLY A 170 -9.32 14.63 7.74
C GLY A 170 -8.65 13.26 7.79
N LEU A 171 -8.41 12.64 6.64
CA LEU A 171 -7.68 11.38 6.47
C LEU A 171 -6.30 11.66 5.84
N VAL A 172 -5.37 10.70 5.94
CA VAL A 172 -4.02 10.81 5.37
C VAL A 172 -3.94 10.01 4.06
N PRO A 173 -3.70 10.65 2.90
CA PRO A 173 -3.58 9.93 1.64
C PRO A 173 -2.22 9.23 1.50
N ILE A 174 -2.21 8.03 0.91
CA ILE A 174 -1.04 7.37 0.34
C ILE A 174 -1.15 7.47 -1.18
N VAL A 175 -0.40 8.39 -1.74
CA VAL A 175 -0.29 8.65 -3.19
C VAL A 175 0.60 7.59 -3.82
N GLU A 176 0.07 6.75 -4.74
CA GLU A 176 0.79 5.61 -5.34
C GLU A 176 0.91 5.72 -6.88
N PRO A 177 1.76 6.60 -7.43
CA PRO A 177 2.13 6.61 -8.84
C PRO A 177 3.20 5.53 -9.09
N GLU A 178 2.77 4.31 -9.40
CA GLU A 178 3.63 3.15 -9.57
C GLU A 178 4.40 3.22 -10.90
N VAL A 179 5.72 3.36 -10.87
CA VAL A 179 6.57 3.16 -12.06
C VAL A 179 6.70 1.67 -12.34
N ASN A 180 6.42 1.26 -13.58
CA ASN A 180 6.56 -0.12 -14.00
C ASN A 180 8.05 -0.52 -13.97
N ILE A 181 8.42 -1.43 -13.08
CA ILE A 181 9.81 -1.87 -12.90
C ILE A 181 10.42 -2.55 -14.14
N ARG A 182 9.60 -2.91 -15.13
CA ARG A 182 10.03 -3.54 -16.40
C ARG A 182 10.14 -2.54 -17.53
N SER A 183 9.84 -1.26 -17.28
CA SER A 183 10.03 -0.21 -18.29
C SER A 183 11.50 -0.07 -18.65
N ALA A 184 11.80 0.11 -19.92
CA ALA A 184 13.17 0.27 -20.43
C ALA A 184 13.79 1.61 -20.01
N ASP A 185 12.95 2.62 -19.79
CA ASP A 185 13.28 3.99 -19.41
C ASP A 185 12.93 4.30 -17.94
N ARG A 186 12.95 3.26 -17.10
CA ARG A 186 12.56 3.33 -15.70
C ARG A 186 13.30 4.40 -14.90
N ALA A 187 14.63 4.52 -15.09
CA ALA A 187 15.44 5.50 -14.36
C ALA A 187 15.02 6.95 -14.71
N GLU A 188 14.73 7.22 -15.99
CA GLU A 188 14.22 8.51 -16.43
C GLU A 188 12.79 8.75 -15.90
N SER A 189 11.95 7.71 -15.85
CA SER A 189 10.62 7.80 -15.23
C SER A 189 10.72 8.16 -13.74
N ASP A 190 11.67 7.61 -13.00
CA ASP A 190 11.92 7.94 -11.59
C ASP A 190 12.35 9.42 -11.43
N ASP A 191 13.18 9.96 -12.35
CA ASP A 191 13.59 11.36 -12.33
C ASP A 191 12.43 12.33 -12.60
N LEU A 192 11.63 12.05 -13.62
CA LEU A 192 10.45 12.83 -13.95
C LEU A 192 9.39 12.78 -12.84
N LEU A 193 9.20 11.60 -12.26
CA LEU A 193 8.29 11.40 -11.13
C LEU A 193 8.72 12.19 -9.89
N LEU A 194 10.02 12.14 -9.54
CA LEU A 194 10.58 12.90 -8.43
C LEU A 194 10.30 14.39 -8.60
N THR A 195 10.57 14.93 -9.79
CA THR A 195 10.35 16.34 -10.11
C THR A 195 8.87 16.71 -9.96
N SER A 196 7.97 15.95 -10.58
CA SER A 196 6.53 16.25 -10.55
C SER A 196 5.95 16.15 -9.14
N ILE A 197 6.41 15.19 -8.31
CA ILE A 197 5.96 15.10 -6.91
C ILE A 197 6.45 16.30 -6.09
N LEU A 198 7.69 16.75 -6.26
CA LEU A 198 8.21 17.92 -5.55
C LEU A 198 7.43 19.18 -5.90
N GLU A 199 7.10 19.40 -7.18
CA GLU A 199 6.26 20.52 -7.62
C GLU A 199 4.89 20.52 -6.92
N GLU A 200 4.19 19.40 -6.86
CA GLU A 200 2.90 19.29 -6.17
C GLU A 200 3.02 19.47 -4.64
N LEU A 201 4.09 18.97 -4.04
CA LEU A 201 4.35 19.14 -2.61
C LEU A 201 4.60 20.64 -2.28
N ASP A 202 5.32 21.36 -3.13
CA ASP A 202 5.58 22.79 -2.94
C ASP A 202 4.27 23.61 -2.95
N GLU A 203 3.30 23.21 -3.78
CA GLU A 203 1.98 23.86 -3.88
C GLU A 203 1.03 23.49 -2.71
N MET A 204 1.30 22.43 -1.95
CA MET A 204 0.44 22.05 -0.83
C MET A 204 0.48 23.10 0.30
N PRO A 205 -0.65 23.34 1.00
CA PRO A 205 -0.68 24.19 2.20
C PRO A 205 0.25 23.66 3.30
N ASP A 206 0.80 24.58 4.09
CA ASP A 206 1.59 24.22 5.27
C ASP A 206 0.76 23.44 6.28
N GLY A 207 1.40 22.47 6.94
CA GLY A 207 0.77 21.60 7.93
C GLY A 207 0.00 20.41 7.35
N GLN A 208 -0.25 20.36 6.05
CA GLN A 208 -0.77 19.17 5.38
C GLN A 208 0.38 18.22 5.04
N ARG A 209 0.13 16.93 5.20
CA ARG A 209 1.14 15.89 4.89
C ARG A 209 0.50 14.72 4.18
N VAL A 210 1.23 14.15 3.23
CA VAL A 210 0.87 12.94 2.48
C VAL A 210 1.86 11.82 2.77
N MET A 211 1.47 10.59 2.52
CA MET A 211 2.39 9.48 2.35
C MET A 211 2.57 9.20 0.86
N LEU A 212 3.75 8.72 0.52
CA LEU A 212 4.06 8.32 -0.85
C LEU A 212 4.32 6.82 -0.88
N LYS A 213 3.72 6.13 -1.83
CA LYS A 213 4.01 4.72 -2.10
C LYS A 213 4.56 4.58 -3.50
N LEU A 214 5.86 4.32 -3.60
CA LEU A 214 6.61 4.38 -4.83
C LEU A 214 7.20 3.00 -5.18
N SER A 215 7.46 2.77 -6.45
CA SER A 215 8.32 1.66 -6.85
C SER A 215 9.69 1.83 -6.20
N ILE A 216 10.35 0.73 -5.80
CA ILE A 216 11.74 0.81 -5.38
C ILE A 216 12.51 1.42 -6.55
N PRO A 217 13.24 2.54 -6.41
CA PRO A 217 13.82 3.25 -7.54
C PRO A 217 14.91 2.43 -8.24
N ALA A 218 15.15 2.76 -9.51
CA ALA A 218 16.23 2.14 -10.29
C ALA A 218 17.60 2.43 -9.67
N GLU A 219 17.79 3.65 -9.19
CA GLU A 219 19.00 4.10 -8.51
C GLU A 219 18.75 4.24 -7.00
N PRO A 220 19.51 3.54 -6.15
CA PRO A 220 19.36 3.66 -4.71
C PRO A 220 19.49 5.11 -4.22
N GLY A 221 18.60 5.51 -3.29
CA GLY A 221 18.62 6.85 -2.71
C GLY A 221 17.95 7.93 -3.57
N LYS A 222 17.46 7.62 -4.77
CA LYS A 222 16.80 8.57 -5.69
C LYS A 222 15.73 9.43 -5.01
N PHE A 223 14.92 8.83 -4.15
CA PHE A 223 13.79 9.51 -3.48
C PHE A 223 14.16 10.14 -2.12
N GLN A 224 15.45 10.30 -1.81
CA GLN A 224 15.87 10.99 -0.57
C GLN A 224 15.25 12.39 -0.43
N PRO A 225 15.16 13.22 -1.49
CA PRO A 225 14.50 14.53 -1.38
C PRO A 225 13.03 14.46 -0.94
N LEU A 226 12.31 13.40 -1.30
CA LEU A 226 10.92 13.17 -0.86
C LEU A 226 10.87 12.70 0.59
N ILE A 227 11.83 11.86 1.02
CA ILE A 227 11.92 11.36 2.39
C ILE A 227 12.17 12.52 3.37
N ASP A 228 13.01 13.47 2.97
CA ASP A 228 13.39 14.62 3.80
C ASP A 228 12.39 15.78 3.69
N HIS A 229 11.37 15.67 2.82
CA HIS A 229 10.43 16.76 2.58
C HIS A 229 9.43 16.91 3.75
N PRO A 230 9.23 18.13 4.32
CA PRO A 230 8.41 18.34 5.52
C PRO A 230 6.92 18.02 5.34
N LYS A 231 6.41 18.02 4.10
CA LYS A 231 5.02 17.67 3.77
C LYS A 231 4.84 16.17 3.46
N VAL A 232 5.91 15.37 3.54
CA VAL A 232 5.86 13.91 3.41
C VAL A 232 5.94 13.27 4.80
N LEU A 233 4.90 12.53 5.17
CA LEU A 233 4.84 11.80 6.43
C LEU A 233 5.72 10.57 6.42
N ARG A 234 5.67 9.80 5.35
CA ARG A 234 6.46 8.58 5.13
C ARG A 234 6.51 8.21 3.66
N VAL A 235 7.66 7.74 3.20
CA VAL A 235 7.80 7.08 1.89
C VAL A 235 7.83 5.58 2.10
N VAL A 236 6.93 4.87 1.41
CA VAL A 236 6.86 3.40 1.44
C VAL A 236 7.09 2.84 0.05
N ALA A 237 7.69 1.66 -0.04
CA ALA A 237 8.04 1.01 -1.29
C ALA A 237 7.05 -0.12 -1.64
N LEU A 238 6.57 -0.16 -2.86
CA LEU A 238 5.89 -1.34 -3.41
C LEU A 238 6.91 -2.33 -4.01
N SER A 239 6.56 -3.61 -4.10
CA SER A 239 7.46 -4.64 -4.68
C SER A 239 7.45 -4.67 -6.21
N GLY A 240 6.46 -4.07 -6.88
CA GLY A 240 6.38 -3.88 -8.34
C GLY A 240 6.42 -5.17 -9.20
N GLY A 241 6.56 -6.33 -8.57
CA GLY A 241 6.72 -7.63 -9.25
C GLY A 241 8.06 -8.31 -9.01
N PHE A 242 8.94 -7.71 -8.23
CA PHE A 242 10.09 -8.41 -7.64
C PHE A 242 9.63 -9.58 -6.75
N SER A 243 10.44 -10.63 -6.66
CA SER A 243 10.33 -11.61 -5.59
C SER A 243 10.52 -10.94 -4.22
N ARG A 244 10.13 -11.62 -3.12
CA ARG A 244 10.36 -11.06 -1.77
C ARG A 244 11.84 -10.81 -1.52
N GLU A 245 12.70 -11.76 -1.86
CA GLU A 245 14.15 -11.65 -1.70
C GLU A 245 14.72 -10.43 -2.47
N GLU A 246 14.35 -10.28 -3.75
CA GLU A 246 14.78 -9.15 -4.56
C GLU A 246 14.27 -7.82 -4.01
N ALA A 247 12.97 -7.74 -3.68
CA ALA A 247 12.36 -6.54 -3.13
C ALA A 247 13.00 -6.13 -1.81
N CYS A 248 13.27 -7.08 -0.91
CA CYS A 248 13.96 -6.83 0.35
C CYS A 248 15.40 -6.36 0.15
N ARG A 249 16.15 -7.00 -0.75
CA ARG A 249 17.53 -6.60 -1.08
C ARG A 249 17.59 -5.17 -1.63
N GLU A 250 16.74 -4.85 -2.59
CA GLU A 250 16.72 -3.51 -3.19
C GLU A 250 16.17 -2.45 -2.21
N LEU A 251 15.18 -2.77 -1.40
CA LEU A 251 14.69 -1.87 -0.36
C LEU A 251 15.74 -1.55 0.70
N ALA A 252 16.54 -2.53 1.10
CA ALA A 252 17.62 -2.34 2.08
C ALA A 252 18.65 -1.29 1.64
N ARG A 253 18.81 -1.08 0.33
CA ARG A 253 19.70 -0.05 -0.26
C ARG A 253 19.10 1.36 -0.30
N ASN A 254 17.85 1.52 0.15
CA ASN A 254 17.13 2.80 0.14
C ASN A 254 16.84 3.28 1.57
N PRO A 255 17.76 4.02 2.22
CA PRO A 255 17.54 4.59 3.55
C PRO A 255 16.28 5.44 3.62
N GLY A 256 15.56 5.38 4.75
CA GLY A 256 14.33 6.15 4.98
C GLY A 256 13.04 5.55 4.36
N MET A 257 13.16 4.69 3.34
CA MET A 257 12.00 3.96 2.81
C MET A 257 11.71 2.71 3.63
N ILE A 258 10.44 2.42 3.91
CA ILE A 258 9.98 1.14 4.47
C ILE A 258 9.11 0.40 3.44
N ALA A 259 8.86 -0.88 3.64
CA ALA A 259 8.03 -1.65 2.73
C ALA A 259 6.53 -1.32 2.85
N SER A 260 5.81 -1.43 1.71
CA SER A 260 4.37 -1.68 1.66
C SER A 260 4.11 -2.77 0.62
N PHE A 261 4.43 -4.00 0.99
CA PHE A 261 4.39 -5.14 0.09
C PHE A 261 3.06 -5.88 0.17
N SER A 262 2.60 -6.36 -0.99
CA SER A 262 1.42 -7.23 -1.14
C SER A 262 1.90 -8.65 -1.47
N ARG A 263 2.21 -8.93 -2.73
CA ARG A 263 2.62 -10.27 -3.19
C ARG A 263 3.84 -10.80 -2.43
N ALA A 264 4.83 -9.96 -2.19
CA ALA A 264 6.03 -10.36 -1.46
C ALA A 264 5.75 -10.79 -0.01
N LEU A 265 4.69 -10.25 0.63
CA LEU A 265 4.24 -10.68 1.96
C LEU A 265 3.50 -12.03 1.90
N LEU A 266 2.70 -12.26 0.84
CA LEU A 266 1.70 -13.33 0.79
C LEU A 266 2.16 -14.56 0.00
N SER A 267 3.27 -14.50 -0.73
CA SER A 267 3.67 -15.47 -1.77
C SER A 267 3.74 -16.94 -1.29
N ASP A 268 4.07 -17.17 -0.02
CA ASP A 268 4.28 -18.51 0.53
C ASP A 268 3.11 -19.00 1.39
N LEU A 269 2.10 -18.17 1.60
CA LEU A 269 0.91 -18.54 2.35
C LEU A 269 0.01 -19.45 1.53
N ARG A 270 -0.54 -20.47 2.17
CA ARG A 270 -1.47 -21.43 1.54
C ARG A 270 -2.64 -21.71 2.47
N ALA A 271 -3.83 -21.86 1.87
CA ALA A 271 -5.06 -22.20 2.59
C ALA A 271 -4.94 -23.54 3.32
N GLN A 272 -4.16 -24.49 2.76
CA GLN A 272 -3.99 -25.85 3.26
C GLN A 272 -3.00 -25.97 4.42
N GLN A 273 -2.24 -24.91 4.72
CA GLN A 273 -1.34 -24.89 5.88
C GLN A 273 -2.12 -25.02 7.19
N SER A 274 -1.62 -25.80 8.12
CA SER A 274 -2.08 -25.74 9.51
C SER A 274 -1.82 -24.36 10.09
N ASP A 275 -2.45 -24.01 11.20
CA ASP A 275 -2.26 -22.67 11.81
C ASP A 275 -0.81 -22.45 12.21
N SER A 276 -0.14 -23.47 12.74
CA SER A 276 1.29 -23.39 13.10
C SER A 276 2.19 -23.17 11.88
N GLU A 277 1.94 -23.86 10.77
CA GLU A 277 2.70 -23.69 9.53
C GLU A 277 2.43 -22.30 8.91
N PHE A 278 1.17 -21.87 8.92
CA PHE A 278 0.77 -20.55 8.44
C PHE A 278 1.44 -19.44 9.23
N ASP A 279 1.37 -19.50 10.57
CA ASP A 279 1.99 -18.51 11.45
C ASP A 279 3.52 -18.49 11.28
N SER A 280 4.15 -19.65 11.16
CA SER A 280 5.59 -19.72 10.90
C SER A 280 5.97 -19.09 9.56
N THR A 281 5.22 -19.41 8.49
CA THR A 281 5.48 -18.87 7.15
C THR A 281 5.24 -17.36 7.08
N LEU A 282 4.15 -16.89 7.66
CA LEU A 282 3.84 -15.46 7.74
C LEU A 282 4.88 -14.72 8.58
N GLY A 283 5.27 -15.30 9.73
CA GLY A 283 6.29 -14.76 10.62
C GLY A 283 7.64 -14.56 9.92
N GLN A 284 8.10 -15.54 9.14
CA GLN A 284 9.33 -15.42 8.35
C GLN A 284 9.25 -14.29 7.32
N ALA A 285 8.14 -14.19 6.58
CA ALA A 285 7.93 -13.11 5.62
C ALA A 285 7.93 -11.73 6.29
N ILE A 286 7.26 -11.61 7.45
CA ILE A 286 7.25 -10.38 8.24
C ILE A 286 8.67 -10.01 8.69
N ASP A 287 9.46 -10.97 9.17
CA ASP A 287 10.81 -10.74 9.68
C ASP A 287 11.77 -10.28 8.57
N GLU A 288 11.71 -10.89 7.39
CA GLU A 288 12.50 -10.48 6.23
C GLU A 288 12.14 -9.05 5.79
N ILE A 289 10.85 -8.73 5.66
CA ILE A 289 10.37 -7.41 5.24
C ILE A 289 10.67 -6.34 6.29
N TYR A 290 10.52 -6.68 7.56
CA TYR A 290 10.90 -5.81 8.68
C TYR A 290 12.39 -5.47 8.64
N SER A 291 13.25 -6.48 8.49
CA SER A 291 14.69 -6.30 8.40
C SER A 291 15.06 -5.39 7.23
N ALA A 292 14.50 -5.59 6.05
CA ALA A 292 14.73 -4.74 4.88
C ALA A 292 14.23 -3.29 5.07
N SER A 293 13.19 -3.11 5.89
CA SER A 293 12.65 -1.79 6.20
C SER A 293 13.49 -1.02 7.24
N THR A 294 14.16 -1.71 8.16
CA THR A 294 14.81 -1.11 9.33
C THR A 294 16.34 -1.23 9.30
N ALA A 295 16.88 -2.34 8.81
CA ALA A 295 18.33 -2.54 8.68
C ALA A 295 18.79 -2.16 7.28
N LYS A 296 19.29 -0.93 7.12
CA LYS A 296 19.73 -0.41 5.82
C LYS A 296 21.19 -0.73 5.55
N VAL A 297 21.48 -1.09 4.30
CA VAL A 297 22.86 -1.27 3.81
C VAL A 297 23.30 0.06 3.20
N LEU A 298 24.31 0.68 3.78
CA LEU A 298 24.93 1.87 3.18
C LEU A 298 25.59 1.46 1.86
N ALA A 299 25.27 2.18 0.79
CA ALA A 299 25.86 1.98 -0.53
C ALA A 299 27.33 2.42 -0.55
#